data_03dd6cc741b578ff623ddf57dcbad1a0
#
_entry.id   03dd6cc741b578ff623ddf57dcbad1a0
#
_cell.length_a   1.000
_cell.length_b   1.000
_cell.length_c   1.000
_cell.angle_alpha   90.00
_cell.angle_beta   90.00
_cell.angle_gamma   90.00
#
_symmetry.space_group_name_H-M   'P 1'
#
loop_
_entity.id
_entity.type
_entity.pdbx_description
1 polymer ?
#
loop_
_entity_poly.entity_id
_entity_poly.type
_entity_poly.pdbx_seq_one_letter_code
_entity_poly.pdbx_strand_id
1 'polypeptide(L)'
;ADGPIIQESSKIALKSKITTKQTLNLIAQLKKNSQKTAFVIMCYLNTVQKFGVQNFIKEIKNVVDGIILVDLPFEEEKSIKNLLDKNNIHLIKLISPMTDQTRSKRLLKEAKGFVYYILLLVSLDQTNLITKKSIKTFWH
;
A
#
# COMPACT_ATOMS: atom_id res chain seq x y z
N ALA A 1 -2.35 11.42 -8.25
CA ALA A 1 -3.59 11.80 -7.57
C ALA A 1 -4.62 10.69 -7.73
N ASP A 2 -5.45 10.48 -6.71
CA ASP A 2 -6.51 9.47 -6.74
C ASP A 2 -7.57 9.82 -7.78
N GLY A 3 -8.06 8.80 -8.48
CA GLY A 3 -9.17 8.98 -9.42
C GLY A 3 -10.50 9.30 -8.69
N PRO A 4 -11.54 9.75 -9.43
CA PRO A 4 -12.81 10.21 -8.85
C PRO A 4 -13.47 9.19 -7.91
N ILE A 5 -13.40 7.89 -8.24
CA ILE A 5 -13.98 6.80 -7.43
C ILE A 5 -13.29 6.71 -6.06
N ILE A 6 -11.96 6.81 -6.04
CA ILE A 6 -11.20 6.75 -4.79
C ILE A 6 -11.47 8.00 -3.94
N GLN A 7 -11.55 9.17 -4.58
CA GLN A 7 -11.90 10.42 -3.88
C GLN A 7 -13.29 10.35 -3.25
N GLU A 8 -14.27 9.80 -3.96
CA GLU A 8 -15.64 9.64 -3.42
C GLU A 8 -15.68 8.64 -2.27
N SER A 9 -15.01 7.49 -2.41
CA SER A 9 -14.87 6.51 -1.31
C SER A 9 -14.21 7.12 -0.08
N SER A 10 -13.19 7.95 -0.27
CA SER A 10 -12.51 8.66 0.82
C SER A 10 -13.43 9.66 1.51
N LYS A 11 -14.26 10.39 0.76
CA LYS A 11 -15.28 11.30 1.33
C LYS A 11 -16.29 10.55 2.20
N ILE A 12 -16.77 9.39 1.74
CA ILE A 12 -17.71 8.54 2.49
C ILE A 12 -17.06 8.05 3.79
N ALA A 13 -15.82 7.55 3.71
CA ALA A 13 -15.08 7.09 4.89
C ALA A 13 -14.86 8.21 5.92
N LEU A 14 -14.51 9.43 5.46
CA LEU A 14 -14.34 10.60 6.33
C LEU A 14 -15.67 11.01 7.00
N LYS A 15 -16.80 10.95 6.29
CA LYS A 15 -18.13 11.20 6.88
C LYS A 15 -18.46 10.19 7.98
N SER A 16 -18.03 8.95 7.83
CA SER A 16 -18.23 7.88 8.82
C SER A 16 -17.31 8.00 10.05
N LYS A 17 -16.41 9.00 10.06
CA LYS A 17 -15.45 9.27 11.16
C LYS A 17 -14.62 8.06 11.58
N ILE A 18 -14.36 7.13 10.65
CA ILE A 18 -13.55 5.94 10.91
C ILE A 18 -12.09 6.38 11.11
N THR A 19 -11.51 5.96 12.21
CA THR A 19 -10.12 6.25 12.56
C THR A 19 -9.17 5.14 12.11
N THR A 20 -7.91 5.47 11.91
CA THR A 20 -6.85 4.49 11.63
C THR A 20 -6.82 3.38 12.70
N LYS A 21 -7.00 3.72 13.97
CA LYS A 21 -7.04 2.73 15.06
C LYS A 21 -8.19 1.75 14.94
N GLN A 22 -9.38 2.21 14.58
CA GLN A 22 -10.53 1.33 14.34
C GLN A 22 -10.28 0.38 13.18
N THR A 23 -9.68 0.87 12.08
CA THR A 23 -9.29 0.04 10.94
C THR A 23 -8.28 -1.03 11.35
N LEU A 24 -7.24 -0.67 12.10
CA LEU A 24 -6.24 -1.62 12.57
C LEU A 24 -6.83 -2.68 13.51
N ASN A 25 -7.75 -2.30 14.39
CA ASN A 25 -8.47 -3.23 15.25
C ASN A 25 -9.31 -4.24 14.45
N LEU A 26 -9.99 -3.77 13.38
CA LEU A 26 -10.74 -4.65 12.48
C LEU A 26 -9.84 -5.67 11.79
N ILE A 27 -8.68 -5.22 11.27
CA ILE A 27 -7.70 -6.11 10.63
C ILE A 27 -7.21 -7.16 11.64
N ALA A 28 -6.93 -6.76 12.89
CA ALA A 28 -6.51 -7.69 13.94
C ALA A 28 -7.56 -8.76 14.24
N GLN A 29 -8.85 -8.40 14.24
CA GLN A 29 -9.96 -9.36 14.38
C GLN A 29 -10.04 -10.32 13.19
N LEU A 30 -9.93 -9.81 11.97
CA LEU A 30 -9.95 -10.63 10.76
C LEU A 30 -8.77 -11.61 10.71
N LYS A 31 -7.57 -11.17 11.10
CA LYS A 31 -6.37 -12.02 11.14
C LYS A 31 -6.53 -13.21 12.08
N LYS A 32 -7.19 -13.04 13.23
CA LYS A 32 -7.47 -14.13 14.17
C LYS A 32 -8.29 -15.26 13.52
N ASN A 33 -9.23 -14.90 12.65
CA ASN A 33 -10.10 -15.86 11.97
C ASN A 33 -9.52 -16.40 10.66
N SER A 34 -8.41 -15.85 10.18
CA SER A 34 -7.82 -16.18 8.86
C SER A 34 -6.29 -16.27 8.95
N GLN A 35 -5.79 -17.19 9.77
CA GLN A 35 -4.34 -17.33 10.03
C GLN A 35 -3.50 -17.64 8.78
N LYS A 36 -4.07 -18.32 7.79
CA LYS A 36 -3.39 -18.69 6.54
C LYS A 36 -3.41 -17.58 5.48
N THR A 37 -4.20 -16.52 5.68
CA THR A 37 -4.31 -15.42 4.73
C THR A 37 -3.30 -14.34 5.05
N ALA A 38 -2.51 -13.92 4.06
CA ALA A 38 -1.63 -12.77 4.20
C ALA A 38 -2.46 -11.47 4.15
N PHE A 39 -2.20 -10.57 5.08
CA PHE A 39 -2.83 -9.25 5.15
C PHE A 39 -1.84 -8.18 4.72
N VAL A 40 -2.19 -7.42 3.70
CA VAL A 40 -1.41 -6.28 3.21
C VAL A 40 -2.27 -5.04 3.31
N ILE A 41 -1.76 -4.01 3.98
CA ILE A 41 -2.42 -2.71 4.05
C ILE A 41 -1.82 -1.74 3.03
N MET A 42 -2.67 -0.88 2.48
CA MET A 42 -2.25 0.20 1.59
C MET A 42 -2.65 1.53 2.23
N CYS A 43 -1.68 2.43 2.37
CA CYS A 43 -1.94 3.76 2.92
C CYS A 43 -0.92 4.79 2.41
N TYR A 44 -1.18 6.05 2.73
CA TYR A 44 -0.23 7.14 2.51
C TYR A 44 0.75 7.25 3.66
N LEU A 45 1.98 7.67 3.36
CA LEU A 45 3.02 7.89 4.37
C LEU A 45 2.58 8.87 5.45
N ASN A 46 1.89 9.93 5.06
CA ASN A 46 1.40 10.93 6.00
C ASN A 46 0.45 10.33 7.06
N THR A 47 -0.32 9.28 6.73
CA THR A 47 -1.17 8.56 7.69
C THR A 47 -0.33 7.88 8.75
N VAL A 48 0.76 7.25 8.34
CA VAL A 48 1.72 6.58 9.24
C VAL A 48 2.43 7.60 10.13
N GLN A 49 2.86 8.73 9.54
CA GLN A 49 3.55 9.80 10.27
C GLN A 49 2.63 10.46 11.31
N LYS A 50 1.36 10.76 10.96
CA LYS A 50 0.37 11.33 11.90
C LYS A 50 0.05 10.40 13.05
N PHE A 51 0.01 9.09 12.81
CA PHE A 51 -0.18 8.09 13.85
C PHE A 51 1.06 7.93 14.74
N GLY A 52 2.21 8.35 14.25
CA GLY A 52 3.54 8.10 14.79
C GLY A 52 4.10 6.77 14.30
N VAL A 53 5.18 6.84 13.50
CA VAL A 53 5.76 5.66 12.79
C VAL A 53 5.98 4.46 13.71
N GLN A 54 6.59 4.69 14.88
CA GLN A 54 6.87 3.62 15.84
C GLN A 54 5.59 3.01 16.42
N ASN A 55 4.60 3.85 16.73
CA ASN A 55 3.32 3.39 17.26
C ASN A 55 2.53 2.62 16.20
N PHE A 56 2.54 3.11 14.96
CA PHE A 56 1.90 2.44 13.84
C PHE A 56 2.47 1.03 13.63
N ILE A 57 3.80 0.90 13.59
CA ILE A 57 4.46 -0.39 13.43
C ILE A 57 4.16 -1.33 14.61
N LYS A 58 4.11 -0.81 15.82
CA LYS A 58 3.72 -1.58 17.00
C LYS A 58 2.33 -2.19 16.89
N GLU A 59 1.38 -1.44 16.34
CA GLU A 59 -0.01 -1.90 16.16
C GLU A 59 -0.14 -2.94 15.03
N ILE A 60 0.66 -2.81 13.95
CA ILE A 60 0.53 -3.69 12.78
C ILE A 60 1.41 -4.94 12.81
N LYS A 61 2.50 -4.94 13.60
CA LYS A 61 3.36 -6.13 13.74
C LYS A 61 2.53 -7.30 14.25
N ASN A 62 2.72 -8.49 13.80
CA ASN A 62 1.94 -9.70 14.11
C ASN A 62 0.50 -9.73 13.54
N VAL A 63 0.06 -8.68 12.86
CA VAL A 63 -1.28 -8.58 12.28
C VAL A 63 -1.20 -8.47 10.77
N VAL A 64 -0.19 -7.75 10.28
CA VAL A 64 -0.03 -7.41 8.87
C VAL A 64 1.26 -8.02 8.36
N ASP A 65 1.21 -8.66 7.21
CA ASP A 65 2.36 -9.32 6.57
C ASP A 65 3.10 -8.35 5.63
N GLY A 66 2.43 -7.31 5.14
CA GLY A 66 3.03 -6.31 4.27
C GLY A 66 2.31 -4.96 4.27
N ILE A 67 3.02 -3.94 3.77
CA ILE A 67 2.49 -2.59 3.61
C ILE A 67 2.86 -2.01 2.25
N ILE A 68 1.91 -1.33 1.61
CA ILE A 68 2.11 -0.51 0.42
C ILE A 68 2.00 0.95 0.86
N LEU A 69 3.08 1.71 0.74
CA LEU A 69 3.09 3.16 0.94
C LEU A 69 3.05 3.84 -0.43
N VAL A 70 1.91 4.46 -0.75
CA VAL A 70 1.62 4.95 -2.11
C VAL A 70 2.51 6.13 -2.51
N ASP A 71 2.89 6.96 -1.56
CA ASP A 71 3.61 8.22 -1.72
C ASP A 71 4.98 8.23 -1.01
N LEU A 72 5.59 7.04 -0.81
CA LEU A 72 6.87 6.94 -0.12
C LEU A 72 8.00 7.55 -0.97
N PRO A 73 8.66 8.64 -0.48
CA PRO A 73 9.80 9.22 -1.15
C PRO A 73 10.99 8.24 -1.18
N PHE A 74 11.78 8.33 -2.24
CA PHE A 74 12.94 7.46 -2.41
C PHE A 74 13.95 7.61 -1.25
N GLU A 75 14.14 8.81 -0.78
CA GLU A 75 15.06 9.17 0.30
C GLU A 75 14.69 8.52 1.63
N GLU A 76 13.38 8.36 1.89
CA GLU A 76 12.85 7.74 3.11
C GLU A 76 12.73 6.22 3.01
N GLU A 77 12.74 5.66 1.80
CA GLU A 77 12.46 4.25 1.53
C GLU A 77 13.36 3.31 2.34
N LYS A 78 14.67 3.57 2.35
CA LYS A 78 15.66 2.73 3.05
C LYS A 78 15.41 2.72 4.58
N SER A 79 15.10 3.87 5.15
CA SER A 79 14.83 4.00 6.58
C SER A 79 13.57 3.26 6.98
N ILE A 80 12.48 3.50 6.28
CA ILE A 80 11.18 2.84 6.50
C ILE A 80 11.29 1.33 6.29
N LYS A 81 11.94 0.91 5.19
CA LYS A 81 12.15 -0.52 4.90
C LYS A 81 12.90 -1.24 6.02
N ASN A 82 14.00 -0.67 6.51
CA ASN A 82 14.77 -1.26 7.60
C ASN A 82 13.94 -1.42 8.88
N LEU A 83 13.07 -0.47 9.15
CA LEU A 83 12.20 -0.50 10.31
C LEU A 83 11.09 -1.57 10.18
N LEU A 84 10.52 -1.71 8.99
CA LEU A 84 9.53 -2.74 8.66
C LEU A 84 10.16 -4.15 8.70
N ASP A 85 11.33 -4.33 8.07
CA ASP A 85 12.05 -5.62 8.05
C ASP A 85 12.38 -6.12 9.47
N LYS A 86 12.76 -5.23 10.39
CA LYS A 86 12.99 -5.58 11.82
C LYS A 86 11.72 -6.09 12.53
N ASN A 87 10.56 -5.81 11.99
CA ASN A 87 9.27 -6.23 12.55
C ASN A 87 8.58 -7.32 11.69
N ASN A 88 9.31 -7.94 10.76
CA ASN A 88 8.81 -8.96 9.83
C ASN A 88 7.62 -8.48 8.96
N ILE A 89 7.62 -7.21 8.59
CA ILE A 89 6.62 -6.62 7.69
C ILE A 89 7.30 -6.30 6.36
N HIS A 90 6.75 -6.79 5.25
CA HIS A 90 7.31 -6.52 3.93
C HIS A 90 6.87 -5.16 3.38
N LEU A 91 7.82 -4.34 2.95
CA LEU A 91 7.51 -3.17 2.14
C LEU A 91 7.24 -3.62 0.69
N ILE A 92 5.97 -3.67 0.31
CA ILE A 92 5.56 -4.06 -1.04
C ILE A 92 5.84 -2.91 -1.99
N LYS A 93 6.60 -3.21 -3.05
CA LYS A 93 6.99 -2.21 -4.04
C LYS A 93 5.82 -1.89 -4.97
N LEU A 94 5.62 -0.59 -5.22
CA LEU A 94 4.65 -0.08 -6.16
C LEU A 94 5.37 0.39 -7.42
N ILE A 95 4.98 -0.14 -8.57
CA ILE A 95 5.53 0.19 -9.89
C ILE A 95 4.41 0.63 -10.81
N SER A 96 4.67 1.63 -11.64
CA SER A 96 3.74 2.13 -12.66
C SER A 96 4.43 2.16 -14.03
N PRO A 97 3.67 2.29 -15.14
CA PRO A 97 4.25 2.49 -16.47
C PRO A 97 5.14 3.74 -16.58
N MET A 98 4.91 4.71 -15.69
CA MET A 98 5.71 5.96 -15.61
C MET A 98 7.03 5.77 -14.84
N THR A 99 7.22 4.62 -14.18
CA THR A 99 8.47 4.33 -13.47
C THR A 99 9.55 4.00 -14.51
N ASP A 100 10.66 4.73 -14.47
CA ASP A 100 11.74 4.51 -15.42
C ASP A 100 12.33 3.08 -15.31
N GLN A 101 12.92 2.58 -16.41
CA GLN A 101 13.39 1.19 -16.48
C GLN A 101 14.47 0.86 -15.45
N THR A 102 15.40 1.77 -15.19
CA THR A 102 16.49 1.55 -14.24
C THR A 102 15.94 1.43 -12.82
N ARG A 103 15.02 2.32 -12.47
CA ARG A 103 14.31 2.27 -11.18
C ARG A 103 13.45 1.02 -11.06
N SER A 104 12.71 0.65 -12.12
CA SER A 104 11.90 -0.58 -12.14
C SER A 104 12.74 -1.83 -11.90
N LYS A 105 13.87 -1.97 -12.60
CA LYS A 105 14.79 -3.11 -12.41
C LYS A 105 15.33 -3.19 -10.98
N ARG A 106 15.69 -2.05 -10.38
CA ARG A 106 16.16 -2.00 -9.00
C ARG A 106 15.03 -2.39 -8.02
N LEU A 107 13.84 -1.82 -8.17
CA LEU A 107 12.69 -2.13 -7.33
C LEU A 107 12.33 -3.61 -7.38
N LEU A 108 12.34 -4.22 -8.58
CA LEU A 108 12.10 -5.65 -8.76
C LEU A 108 13.17 -6.51 -8.08
N LYS A 109 14.44 -6.13 -8.19
CA LYS A 109 15.54 -6.86 -7.54
C LYS A 109 15.47 -6.84 -6.00
N GLU A 110 14.96 -5.75 -5.43
CA GLU A 110 14.84 -5.55 -3.98
C GLU A 110 13.47 -5.97 -3.41
N ALA A 111 12.53 -6.34 -4.30
CA ALA A 111 11.18 -6.70 -3.89
C ALA A 111 11.17 -7.99 -3.07
N LYS A 112 10.32 -8.01 -2.03
CA LYS A 112 9.99 -9.19 -1.24
C LYS A 112 8.48 -9.38 -1.26
N GLY A 113 8.04 -10.63 -1.32
CA GLY A 113 6.62 -10.97 -1.41
C GLY A 113 6.10 -10.81 -2.83
N PHE A 114 5.53 -9.68 -3.17
CA PHE A 114 5.03 -9.38 -4.51
C PHE A 114 5.25 -7.91 -4.88
N VAL A 115 5.00 -7.57 -6.14
CA VAL A 115 5.05 -6.18 -6.62
C VAL A 115 3.65 -5.74 -7.01
N TYR A 116 3.24 -4.57 -6.53
CA TYR A 116 1.98 -3.96 -6.93
C TYR A 116 2.19 -3.10 -8.18
N TYR A 117 1.68 -3.58 -9.32
CA TYR A 117 1.81 -2.87 -10.60
C TYR A 117 0.52 -2.12 -10.91
N ILE A 118 0.63 -0.79 -11.06
CA ILE A 118 -0.49 0.06 -11.45
C ILE A 118 -0.50 0.17 -12.98
N LEU A 119 -1.56 -0.30 -13.62
CA LEU A 119 -1.77 -0.10 -15.04
C LEU A 119 -2.77 1.04 -15.24
N LEU A 120 -2.31 2.17 -15.78
CA LEU A 120 -3.15 3.29 -16.19
C LEU A 120 -3.40 3.16 -17.69
N LEU A 121 -4.59 2.77 -18.08
CA LEU A 121 -5.05 2.87 -19.47
C LEU A 121 -5.77 4.22 -19.63
N VAL A 122 -5.11 5.17 -20.27
CA VAL A 122 -5.76 6.42 -20.71
C VAL A 122 -6.33 6.15 -22.09
N SER A 123 -7.66 6.03 -22.20
CA SER A 123 -8.34 6.09 -23.49
C SER A 123 -8.36 7.56 -23.94
N LEU A 124 -7.88 7.83 -25.15
CA LEU A 124 -7.92 9.16 -25.76
C LEU A 124 -9.32 9.57 -26.23
N ASP A 125 -10.31 8.70 -26.12
CA ASP A 125 -11.71 9.02 -26.41
C ASP A 125 -12.37 9.69 -25.21
N GLN A 126 -12.81 10.93 -25.41
CA GLN A 126 -13.34 11.83 -24.38
C GLN A 126 -14.65 11.38 -23.70
N THR A 127 -15.18 10.21 -24.01
CA THR A 127 -16.50 9.76 -23.52
C THR A 127 -16.47 8.57 -22.54
N ASN A 128 -15.35 7.83 -22.43
CA ASN A 128 -15.30 6.70 -21.50
C ASN A 128 -13.90 6.49 -20.91
N LEU A 129 -13.65 7.08 -19.75
CA LEU A 129 -12.49 6.76 -18.92
C LEU A 129 -12.68 5.39 -18.25
N ILE A 130 -12.27 4.34 -18.93
CA ILE A 130 -12.19 3.01 -18.31
C ILE A 130 -10.83 2.88 -17.63
N THR A 131 -10.78 3.14 -16.34
CA THR A 131 -9.60 2.85 -15.52
C THR A 131 -9.61 1.36 -15.18
N LYS A 132 -8.96 0.53 -15.99
CA LYS A 132 -8.68 -0.86 -15.59
C LYS A 132 -7.48 -0.90 -14.68
N LYS A 133 -7.68 -1.09 -13.40
CA LYS A 133 -6.63 -1.51 -12.46
C LYS A 133 -6.41 -3.01 -12.65
N SER A 134 -5.28 -3.39 -13.23
CA SER A 134 -4.87 -4.80 -13.30
C SER A 134 -3.76 -5.03 -12.29
N ILE A 135 -4.02 -5.93 -11.33
CA ILE A 135 -3.02 -6.39 -10.38
C ILE A 135 -2.38 -7.62 -11.01
N LYS A 136 -1.11 -7.53 -11.40
CA LYS A 136 -0.31 -8.72 -11.73
C LYS A 136 0.54 -9.07 -10.52
N THR A 137 0.27 -10.21 -9.94
CA THR A 137 1.08 -10.78 -8.85
C THR A 137 2.19 -11.63 -9.47
N PHE A 138 3.43 -11.26 -9.21
CA PHE A 138 4.58 -12.10 -9.55
C PHE A 138 5.10 -12.69 -8.24
N TRP A 139 5.00 -14.01 -8.11
CA TRP A 139 5.58 -14.77 -7.00
C TRP A 139 7.04 -15.08 -7.31
N HIS A 140 7.91 -14.77 -6.38
CA HIS A 140 9.29 -15.28 -6.33
C HIS A 140 9.49 -16.05 -5.04
#